data_3b0c1ad58249f3e3f44bec110923ea3f
#
_entry.id   3b0c1ad58249f3e3f44bec110923ea3f
#
_cell.length_a   1.000
_cell.length_b   1.000
_cell.length_c   1.000
_cell.angle_alpha   90.00
_cell.angle_beta   90.00
_cell.angle_gamma   90.00
#
_symmetry.space_group_name_H-M   'P 1'
#
loop_
_entity.id
_entity.type
_entity.pdbx_description
1 polymer ?
#
loop_
_entity_poly.entity_id
_entity_poly.type
_entity_poly.pdbx_seq_one_letter_code
_entity_poly.pdbx_strand_id
1 'polypeptide(L)'
;MKANMRCWLLVAFFTALPMVARAEWQAVEKVETYAIAGKTGIELYESIGERGPKIRGLVRAIAHTDFKLTWSRKYENQDGACVLVSARPNLTITYTLPKPAEKLPAASRRNWETFFIGMRDHEKVHGEMIKKLVKDIEAATVGMSVPGDPKCLKIRAELKKRLSELFVAHQQRNRDFDRVEMGDGGNIHQLILKLVNGG
;
A
#
# COMPACT_ATOMS: atom_id res chain seq x y z
N MET A 1 17.71 65.70 41.34
CA MET A 1 17.67 64.23 41.39
C MET A 1 17.37 63.72 40.02
N LYS A 2 18.40 63.13 39.31
CA LYS A 2 18.25 62.60 37.94
C LYS A 2 18.25 61.06 38.06
N ALA A 3 17.11 60.45 37.74
CA ALA A 3 16.96 58.97 37.72
C ALA A 3 17.41 58.43 36.35
N ASN A 4 18.49 57.64 36.31
CA ASN A 4 18.98 56.94 35.15
C ASN A 4 18.21 55.60 35.02
N MET A 5 17.34 55.51 34.04
CA MET A 5 16.63 54.30 33.66
C MET A 5 17.50 53.50 32.68
N ARG A 6 18.13 52.43 33.16
CA ARG A 6 18.88 51.45 32.33
C ARG A 6 17.90 50.48 31.67
N CYS A 7 17.70 50.63 30.37
CA CYS A 7 16.92 49.70 29.56
C CYS A 7 17.78 48.45 29.28
N TRP A 8 17.37 47.27 29.81
CA TRP A 8 18.00 45.99 29.51
C TRP A 8 17.28 45.38 28.30
N LEU A 9 17.98 45.38 27.15
CA LEU A 9 17.53 44.67 25.94
C LEU A 9 17.82 43.14 26.12
N LEU A 10 16.77 42.36 26.35
CA LEU A 10 16.84 40.92 26.30
C LEU A 10 16.86 40.47 24.82
N VAL A 11 18.03 40.07 24.35
CA VAL A 11 18.17 39.43 23.03
C VAL A 11 17.81 37.97 23.18
N ALA A 12 16.60 37.61 22.70
CA ALA A 12 16.17 36.21 22.60
C ALA A 12 16.88 35.53 21.40
N PHE A 13 17.82 34.64 21.71
CA PHE A 13 18.49 33.80 20.74
C PHE A 13 17.53 32.68 20.32
N PHE A 14 16.90 32.82 19.18
CA PHE A 14 16.13 31.75 18.53
C PHE A 14 17.10 30.75 17.86
N THR A 15 17.40 29.64 18.52
CA THR A 15 18.13 28.52 17.92
C THR A 15 17.18 27.77 16.96
N ALA A 16 17.26 28.06 15.67
CA ALA A 16 16.61 27.28 14.64
C ALA A 16 17.31 25.90 14.57
N LEU A 17 16.66 24.88 15.09
CA LEU A 17 17.08 23.50 14.89
C LEU A 17 16.90 23.17 13.40
N PRO A 18 17.92 22.60 12.72
CA PRO A 18 17.77 22.18 11.34
C PRO A 18 16.75 21.04 11.27
N MET A 19 15.57 21.29 10.71
CA MET A 19 14.66 20.24 10.27
C MET A 19 15.35 19.48 9.13
N VAL A 20 15.86 18.29 9.43
CA VAL A 20 16.32 17.37 8.39
C VAL A 20 15.08 16.92 7.63
N ALA A 21 14.81 17.55 6.50
CA ALA A 21 13.79 17.11 5.57
C ALA A 21 14.19 15.71 5.05
N ARG A 22 13.62 14.65 5.62
CA ARG A 22 13.68 13.33 5.01
C ARG A 22 12.85 13.39 3.75
N ALA A 23 13.48 13.22 2.60
CA ALA A 23 12.75 13.04 1.35
C ALA A 23 11.84 11.83 1.52
N GLU A 24 10.52 12.07 1.58
CA GLU A 24 9.52 11.01 1.67
C GLU A 24 9.56 10.23 0.36
N TRP A 25 9.70 8.91 0.44
CA TRP A 25 9.64 8.04 -0.73
C TRP A 25 8.22 8.01 -1.31
N GLN A 26 8.10 7.84 -2.62
CA GLN A 26 6.82 7.71 -3.30
C GLN A 26 6.72 6.36 -3.98
N ALA A 27 5.53 5.74 -3.91
CA ALA A 27 5.22 4.54 -4.67
C ALA A 27 4.99 4.90 -6.15
N VAL A 28 5.49 4.07 -7.04
CA VAL A 28 5.08 4.07 -8.45
C VAL A 28 3.81 3.24 -8.55
N GLU A 29 2.69 3.84 -8.97
CA GLU A 29 1.43 3.14 -9.17
C GLU A 29 1.16 2.93 -10.65
N LYS A 30 0.75 1.70 -11.02
CA LYS A 30 0.43 1.30 -12.39
C LYS A 30 -0.96 0.69 -12.43
N VAL A 31 -1.67 0.94 -13.52
CA VAL A 31 -2.93 0.27 -13.82
C VAL A 31 -2.73 -0.58 -15.07
N GLU A 32 -2.99 -1.86 -14.93
CA GLU A 32 -3.05 -2.83 -16.01
C GLU A 32 -4.50 -3.28 -16.19
N THR A 33 -4.89 -3.61 -17.41
CA THR A 33 -6.25 -4.07 -17.66
C THR A 33 -6.24 -5.40 -18.40
N TYR A 34 -7.26 -6.24 -18.11
CA TYR A 34 -7.54 -7.43 -18.92
C TYR A 34 -8.90 -7.30 -19.60
N ALA A 35 -8.97 -7.79 -20.84
CA ALA A 35 -10.17 -7.67 -21.66
C ALA A 35 -11.24 -8.67 -21.23
N ILE A 36 -12.48 -8.19 -21.06
CA ILE A 36 -13.68 -9.00 -20.85
C ILE A 36 -14.66 -8.81 -22.00
N ALA A 37 -15.48 -9.83 -22.27
CA ALA A 37 -16.51 -9.83 -23.30
C ALA A 37 -17.90 -9.79 -22.67
N GLY A 38 -18.90 -9.36 -23.45
CA GLY A 38 -20.30 -9.30 -23.03
C GLY A 38 -20.90 -7.92 -23.22
N LYS A 39 -22.24 -7.88 -23.30
CA LYS A 39 -23.04 -6.65 -23.47
C LYS A 39 -23.99 -6.42 -22.30
N THR A 40 -24.30 -7.46 -21.55
CA THR A 40 -25.12 -7.42 -20.33
C THR A 40 -24.26 -7.53 -19.09
N GLY A 41 -24.79 -7.16 -17.93
CA GLY A 41 -24.07 -7.25 -16.67
C GLY A 41 -23.67 -8.67 -16.31
N ILE A 42 -24.56 -9.65 -16.58
CA ILE A 42 -24.30 -11.06 -16.31
C ILE A 42 -23.18 -11.60 -17.22
N GLU A 43 -23.20 -11.32 -18.53
CA GLU A 43 -22.16 -11.75 -19.47
C GLU A 43 -20.78 -11.17 -19.10
N LEU A 44 -20.74 -9.90 -18.69
CA LEU A 44 -19.50 -9.25 -18.22
C LEU A 44 -18.97 -9.93 -16.96
N TYR A 45 -19.84 -10.27 -16.01
CA TYR A 45 -19.44 -10.92 -14.78
C TYR A 45 -18.95 -12.37 -15.02
N GLU A 46 -19.62 -13.12 -15.90
CA GLU A 46 -19.16 -14.45 -16.33
C GLU A 46 -17.78 -14.37 -17.00
N SER A 47 -17.60 -13.39 -17.91
CA SER A 47 -16.31 -13.17 -18.56
C SER A 47 -15.20 -12.78 -17.57
N ILE A 48 -15.50 -12.06 -16.49
CA ILE A 48 -14.57 -11.81 -15.37
C ILE A 48 -14.16 -13.14 -14.74
N GLY A 49 -15.12 -14.03 -14.43
CA GLY A 49 -14.86 -15.35 -13.86
C GLY A 49 -13.95 -16.22 -14.74
N GLU A 50 -14.03 -16.08 -16.06
CA GLU A 50 -13.19 -16.82 -17.01
C GLU A 50 -11.80 -16.22 -17.22
N ARG A 51 -11.67 -14.90 -17.23
CA ARG A 51 -10.48 -14.15 -17.70
C ARG A 51 -9.76 -13.39 -16.60
N GLY A 52 -10.36 -13.23 -15.43
CA GLY A 52 -9.78 -12.50 -14.31
C GLY A 52 -8.40 -13.03 -13.90
N PRO A 53 -7.59 -12.22 -13.23
CA PRO A 53 -6.25 -12.59 -12.80
C PRO A 53 -6.27 -13.82 -11.89
N LYS A 54 -5.33 -14.74 -12.12
CA LYS A 54 -5.17 -15.94 -11.27
C LYS A 54 -4.35 -15.60 -10.05
N ILE A 55 -4.94 -15.74 -8.88
CA ILE A 55 -4.24 -15.59 -7.61
C ILE A 55 -3.61 -16.92 -7.22
N ARG A 56 -2.28 -16.93 -7.04
CA ARG A 56 -1.50 -18.13 -6.72
C ARG A 56 -1.79 -19.32 -7.66
N GLY A 57 -2.20 -19.04 -8.90
CA GLY A 57 -2.46 -20.06 -9.92
C GLY A 57 -3.77 -20.85 -9.76
N LEU A 58 -4.55 -20.64 -8.70
CA LEU A 58 -5.69 -21.50 -8.34
C LEU A 58 -7.05 -20.81 -8.50
N VAL A 59 -7.20 -19.58 -8.04
CA VAL A 59 -8.48 -18.86 -8.02
C VAL A 59 -8.40 -17.62 -8.88
N ARG A 60 -9.45 -17.35 -9.66
CA ARG A 60 -9.56 -16.08 -10.38
C ARG A 60 -10.21 -15.02 -9.51
N ALA A 61 -9.65 -13.84 -9.53
CA ALA A 61 -10.19 -12.66 -8.88
C ALA A 61 -10.86 -11.73 -9.90
N ILE A 62 -11.74 -10.86 -9.43
CA ILE A 62 -12.37 -9.81 -10.23
C ILE A 62 -11.33 -8.74 -10.60
N ALA A 63 -10.54 -8.34 -9.65
CA ALA A 63 -9.42 -7.43 -9.78
C ALA A 63 -8.29 -7.89 -8.84
N HIS A 64 -7.13 -7.29 -8.93
CA HIS A 64 -6.01 -7.66 -8.07
C HIS A 64 -5.01 -6.53 -7.92
N THR A 65 -4.57 -6.32 -6.70
CA THR A 65 -3.45 -5.44 -6.38
C THR A 65 -2.22 -6.25 -6.04
N ASP A 66 -1.17 -6.08 -6.81
CA ASP A 66 0.15 -6.69 -6.58
C ASP A 66 1.20 -5.60 -6.36
N PHE A 67 2.34 -5.97 -5.76
CA PHE A 67 3.43 -5.03 -5.56
C PHE A 67 4.81 -5.66 -5.65
N LYS A 68 5.75 -4.85 -6.11
CA LYS A 68 7.18 -5.13 -6.05
C LYS A 68 7.84 -4.17 -5.08
N LEU A 69 8.47 -4.72 -4.04
CA LEU A 69 9.16 -3.95 -3.01
C LEU A 69 10.62 -4.40 -2.92
N THR A 70 11.53 -3.47 -3.11
CA THR A 70 12.96 -3.66 -2.85
C THR A 70 13.46 -2.60 -1.89
N TRP A 71 14.61 -2.86 -1.25
CA TRP A 71 15.18 -1.98 -0.25
C TRP A 71 16.65 -1.69 -0.52
N SER A 72 17.04 -0.44 -0.43
CA SER A 72 18.44 -0.03 -0.26
C SER A 72 18.70 0.19 1.23
N ARG A 73 19.54 -0.65 1.86
CA ARG A 73 19.82 -0.62 3.29
C ARG A 73 21.28 -0.30 3.55
N LYS A 74 21.53 0.58 4.54
CA LYS A 74 22.87 0.89 5.03
C LYS A 74 23.04 0.40 6.46
N TYR A 75 24.05 -0.42 6.68
CA TYR A 75 24.45 -0.91 8.00
C TYR A 75 25.78 -0.27 8.38
N GLU A 76 25.94 0.06 9.66
CA GLU A 76 27.17 0.61 10.21
C GLU A 76 27.53 -0.10 11.53
N ASN A 77 28.83 -0.26 11.79
CA ASN A 77 29.31 -0.67 13.09
C ASN A 77 29.45 0.56 13.99
N GLN A 78 28.74 0.56 15.10
CA GLN A 78 28.78 1.63 16.12
C GLN A 78 28.98 0.98 17.48
N ASP A 79 30.06 1.31 18.17
CA ASP A 79 30.38 0.84 19.52
C ASP A 79 30.31 -0.68 19.71
N GLY A 80 30.76 -1.45 18.70
CA GLY A 80 30.76 -2.91 18.71
C GLY A 80 29.41 -3.56 18.38
N ALA A 81 28.41 -2.76 18.02
CA ALA A 81 27.11 -3.21 17.51
C ALA A 81 26.97 -2.94 16.02
N CYS A 82 26.23 -3.76 15.30
CA CYS A 82 25.75 -3.42 13.96
C CYS A 82 24.41 -2.71 14.03
N VAL A 83 24.30 -1.55 13.36
CA VAL A 83 23.12 -0.70 13.34
C VAL A 83 22.60 -0.56 11.91
N LEU A 84 21.30 -0.72 11.69
CA LEU A 84 20.63 -0.36 10.44
C LEU A 84 20.33 1.13 10.44
N VAL A 85 21.22 1.94 9.87
CA VAL A 85 21.13 3.41 9.91
C VAL A 85 20.18 4.01 8.89
N SER A 86 19.92 3.29 7.79
CA SER A 86 18.91 3.72 6.80
C SER A 86 18.33 2.54 6.02
N ALA A 87 17.07 2.68 5.62
CA ALA A 87 16.38 1.77 4.72
C ALA A 87 15.52 2.62 3.76
N ARG A 88 15.80 2.57 2.47
CA ARG A 88 15.06 3.30 1.44
C ARG A 88 14.27 2.30 0.61
N PRO A 89 12.93 2.36 0.60
CA PRO A 89 12.11 1.49 -0.23
C PRO A 89 12.11 1.94 -1.68
N ASN A 90 11.97 0.97 -2.58
CA ASN A 90 11.56 1.16 -3.96
C ASN A 90 10.31 0.30 -4.17
N LEU A 91 9.15 0.97 -4.22
CA LEU A 91 7.83 0.35 -4.26
C LEU A 91 7.15 0.63 -5.60
N THR A 92 6.73 -0.43 -6.28
CA THR A 92 5.79 -0.35 -7.41
C THR A 92 4.54 -1.13 -7.03
N ILE A 93 3.37 -0.51 -7.17
CA ILE A 93 2.04 -1.13 -6.97
C ILE A 93 1.39 -1.26 -8.34
N THR A 94 0.82 -2.41 -8.65
CA THR A 94 0.12 -2.67 -9.91
C THR A 94 -1.32 -3.10 -9.62
N TYR A 95 -2.27 -2.35 -10.17
CA TYR A 95 -3.70 -2.64 -10.11
C TYR A 95 -4.13 -3.30 -11.41
N THR A 96 -4.56 -4.54 -11.37
CA THR A 96 -5.09 -5.28 -12.53
C THR A 96 -6.61 -5.23 -12.50
N LEU A 97 -7.24 -4.56 -13.49
CA LEU A 97 -8.66 -4.26 -13.52
C LEU A 97 -9.31 -4.80 -14.79
N PRO A 98 -10.61 -5.20 -14.75
CA PRO A 98 -11.36 -5.61 -15.94
C PRO A 98 -11.67 -4.43 -16.86
N LYS A 99 -11.63 -4.65 -18.17
CA LYS A 99 -11.99 -3.66 -19.18
C LYS A 99 -12.84 -4.31 -20.28
N PRO A 100 -14.08 -3.87 -20.54
CA PRO A 100 -14.86 -4.34 -21.67
C PRO A 100 -14.10 -4.16 -22.99
N ALA A 101 -14.04 -5.22 -23.79
CA ALA A 101 -13.38 -5.21 -25.09
C ALA A 101 -14.18 -4.38 -26.13
N GLU A 102 -15.49 -4.26 -25.93
CA GLU A 102 -16.40 -3.55 -26.82
C GLU A 102 -17.14 -2.43 -26.09
N LYS A 103 -17.71 -1.51 -26.86
CA LYS A 103 -18.57 -0.46 -26.32
C LYS A 103 -19.87 -1.08 -25.78
N LEU A 104 -20.18 -0.77 -24.53
CA LEU A 104 -21.37 -1.26 -23.86
C LEU A 104 -22.65 -0.52 -24.31
N PRO A 105 -23.79 -1.24 -24.41
CA PRO A 105 -25.11 -0.62 -24.53
C PRO A 105 -25.39 0.37 -23.39
N ALA A 106 -26.23 1.36 -23.62
CA ALA A 106 -26.55 2.38 -22.63
C ALA A 106 -27.14 1.80 -21.34
N ALA A 107 -27.94 0.73 -21.44
CA ALA A 107 -28.55 0.04 -20.30
C ALA A 107 -27.48 -0.54 -19.36
N SER A 108 -26.53 -1.31 -19.89
CA SER A 108 -25.50 -1.97 -19.10
C SER A 108 -24.38 -1.03 -18.64
N ARG A 109 -24.13 0.04 -19.40
CA ARG A 109 -22.98 0.94 -19.18
C ARG A 109 -22.97 1.57 -17.81
N ARG A 110 -24.13 2.10 -17.32
CA ARG A 110 -24.23 2.78 -16.03
C ARG A 110 -23.89 1.84 -14.86
N ASN A 111 -24.41 0.62 -14.92
CA ASN A 111 -24.16 -0.39 -13.88
C ASN A 111 -22.71 -0.84 -13.90
N TRP A 112 -22.15 -1.02 -15.11
CA TRP A 112 -20.74 -1.31 -15.29
C TRP A 112 -19.83 -0.19 -14.71
N GLU A 113 -20.09 1.06 -15.05
CA GLU A 113 -19.31 2.19 -14.54
C GLU A 113 -19.33 2.26 -13.01
N THR A 114 -20.51 2.06 -12.39
CA THR A 114 -20.65 2.00 -10.94
C THR A 114 -19.84 0.85 -10.34
N PHE A 115 -19.95 -0.33 -10.92
CA PHE A 115 -19.20 -1.51 -10.50
C PHE A 115 -17.67 -1.30 -10.64
N PHE A 116 -17.22 -0.81 -11.81
CA PHE A 116 -15.82 -0.57 -12.08
C PHE A 116 -15.20 0.45 -11.13
N ILE A 117 -15.90 1.55 -10.84
CA ILE A 117 -15.44 2.56 -9.90
C ILE A 117 -15.28 1.94 -8.51
N GLY A 118 -16.27 1.19 -8.03
CA GLY A 118 -16.20 0.55 -6.72
C GLY A 118 -15.08 -0.49 -6.63
N MET A 119 -14.89 -1.32 -7.66
CA MET A 119 -13.77 -2.27 -7.72
C MET A 119 -12.40 -1.56 -7.73
N ARG A 120 -12.26 -0.51 -8.52
CA ARG A 120 -11.03 0.29 -8.54
C ARG A 120 -10.73 0.89 -7.17
N ASP A 121 -11.74 1.43 -6.51
CA ASP A 121 -11.57 2.08 -5.20
C ASP A 121 -11.27 1.04 -4.10
N HIS A 122 -11.84 -0.17 -4.18
CA HIS A 122 -11.47 -1.32 -3.35
C HIS A 122 -9.99 -1.69 -3.52
N GLU A 123 -9.51 -1.83 -4.76
CA GLU A 123 -8.10 -2.14 -5.03
C GLU A 123 -7.15 -1.03 -4.55
N LYS A 124 -7.57 0.23 -4.60
CA LYS A 124 -6.80 1.34 -4.02
C LYS A 124 -6.64 1.23 -2.51
N VAL A 125 -7.63 0.71 -1.78
CA VAL A 125 -7.48 0.45 -0.34
C VAL A 125 -6.37 -0.57 -0.09
N HIS A 126 -6.27 -1.63 -0.89
CA HIS A 126 -5.12 -2.57 -0.82
C HIS A 126 -3.80 -1.84 -1.10
N GLY A 127 -3.77 -0.93 -2.07
CA GLY A 127 -2.60 -0.10 -2.35
C GLY A 127 -2.17 0.75 -1.14
N GLU A 128 -3.11 1.37 -0.44
CA GLU A 128 -2.82 2.12 0.79
C GLU A 128 -2.34 1.21 1.93
N MET A 129 -2.89 -0.01 2.06
CA MET A 129 -2.41 -1.00 3.02
C MET A 129 -0.96 -1.42 2.73
N ILE A 130 -0.56 -1.52 1.45
CA ILE A 130 0.83 -1.79 1.04
C ILE A 130 1.74 -0.62 1.41
N LYS A 131 1.34 0.61 1.12
CA LYS A 131 2.11 1.81 1.52
C LYS A 131 2.28 1.88 3.04
N LYS A 132 1.23 1.54 3.80
CA LYS A 132 1.31 1.45 5.25
C LYS A 132 2.29 0.37 5.70
N LEU A 133 2.27 -0.82 5.10
CA LEU A 133 3.25 -1.88 5.38
C LEU A 133 4.68 -1.37 5.22
N VAL A 134 4.97 -0.65 4.14
CA VAL A 134 6.31 -0.10 3.87
C VAL A 134 6.73 0.91 4.96
N LYS A 135 5.83 1.80 5.36
CA LYS A 135 6.07 2.75 6.47
C LYS A 135 6.28 2.01 7.80
N ASP A 136 5.48 0.98 8.09
CA ASP A 136 5.62 0.16 9.30
C ASP A 136 6.98 -0.58 9.32
N ILE A 137 7.44 -1.10 8.16
CA ILE A 137 8.76 -1.73 8.03
C ILE A 137 9.88 -0.71 8.29
N GLU A 138 9.83 0.47 7.70
CA GLU A 138 10.83 1.51 7.91
C GLU A 138 10.90 1.90 9.39
N ALA A 139 9.76 2.20 10.00
CA ALA A 139 9.66 2.59 11.40
C ALA A 139 10.16 1.50 12.38
N ALA A 140 9.88 0.23 12.08
CA ALA A 140 10.26 -0.89 12.94
C ALA A 140 11.72 -1.35 12.79
N THR A 141 12.40 -0.92 11.71
CA THR A 141 13.72 -1.50 11.37
C THR A 141 14.86 -0.48 11.33
N VAL A 142 14.60 0.77 10.96
CA VAL A 142 15.64 1.82 11.02
C VAL A 142 15.96 2.13 12.49
N GLY A 143 17.24 2.13 12.82
CA GLY A 143 17.73 2.24 14.19
C GLY A 143 17.85 0.91 14.93
N MET A 144 17.46 -0.23 14.33
CA MET A 144 17.76 -1.54 14.92
C MET A 144 19.26 -1.67 15.16
N SER A 145 19.63 -2.15 16.35
CA SER A 145 21.02 -2.36 16.77
C SER A 145 21.18 -3.74 17.39
N VAL A 146 22.24 -4.45 16.99
CA VAL A 146 22.58 -5.77 17.53
C VAL A 146 24.03 -5.77 17.99
N PRO A 147 24.29 -5.91 19.31
CA PRO A 147 25.63 -5.91 19.86
C PRO A 147 26.41 -7.18 19.48
N GLY A 148 27.74 -7.06 19.40
CA GLY A 148 28.64 -8.18 19.09
C GLY A 148 28.39 -8.77 17.69
N ASP A 149 28.02 -7.92 16.72
CA ASP A 149 27.74 -8.31 15.32
C ASP A 149 28.62 -7.53 14.31
N PRO A 150 29.96 -7.68 14.37
CA PRO A 150 30.88 -6.90 13.53
C PRO A 150 30.72 -7.13 12.03
N LYS A 151 30.11 -8.26 11.63
CA LYS A 151 29.82 -8.60 10.22
C LYS A 151 28.37 -8.33 9.81
N CYS A 152 27.55 -7.77 10.69
CA CYS A 152 26.12 -7.48 10.47
C CYS A 152 25.31 -8.70 9.98
N LEU A 153 25.59 -9.90 10.50
CA LEU A 153 24.88 -11.13 10.16
C LEU A 153 23.70 -11.39 11.08
N LYS A 154 23.86 -11.14 12.39
CA LYS A 154 22.81 -11.33 13.39
C LYS A 154 21.66 -10.35 13.16
N ILE A 155 21.95 -9.06 12.89
CA ILE A 155 20.96 -8.06 12.59
C ILE A 155 20.10 -8.41 11.38
N ARG A 156 20.66 -9.08 10.37
CA ARG A 156 19.91 -9.52 9.20
C ARG A 156 18.93 -10.64 9.54
N ALA A 157 19.26 -11.52 10.48
CA ALA A 157 18.36 -12.57 10.96
C ALA A 157 17.19 -11.95 11.76
N GLU A 158 17.49 -11.01 12.66
CA GLU A 158 16.46 -10.27 13.43
C GLU A 158 15.55 -9.45 12.50
N LEU A 159 16.13 -8.79 11.50
CA LEU A 159 15.36 -8.07 10.47
C LEU A 159 14.39 -9.01 9.75
N LYS A 160 14.85 -10.21 9.32
CA LYS A 160 14.00 -11.20 8.64
C LYS A 160 12.80 -11.61 9.50
N LYS A 161 13.01 -11.83 10.79
CA LYS A 161 11.95 -12.18 11.75
C LYS A 161 10.93 -11.03 11.83
N ARG A 162 11.39 -9.80 12.06
CA ARG A 162 10.53 -8.61 12.13
C ARG A 162 9.71 -8.39 10.86
N LEU A 163 10.34 -8.55 9.70
CA LEU A 163 9.64 -8.46 8.41
C LEU A 163 8.55 -9.51 8.28
N SER A 164 8.83 -10.78 8.67
CA SER A 164 7.84 -11.85 8.63
C SER A 164 6.59 -11.51 9.44
N GLU A 165 6.75 -10.99 10.65
CA GLU A 165 5.65 -10.57 11.53
C GLU A 165 4.79 -9.48 10.87
N LEU A 166 5.44 -8.45 10.30
CA LEU A 166 4.74 -7.35 9.62
C LEU A 166 3.99 -7.81 8.36
N PHE A 167 4.58 -8.73 7.58
CA PHE A 167 3.91 -9.32 6.41
C PHE A 167 2.70 -10.17 6.79
N VAL A 168 2.80 -10.98 7.84
CA VAL A 168 1.66 -11.77 8.34
C VAL A 168 0.52 -10.85 8.78
N ALA A 169 0.82 -9.80 9.54
CA ALA A 169 -0.18 -8.82 9.96
C ALA A 169 -0.81 -8.08 8.78
N HIS A 170 -0.01 -7.72 7.77
CA HIS A 170 -0.51 -7.12 6.54
C HIS A 170 -1.45 -8.06 5.78
N GLN A 171 -1.06 -9.32 5.58
CA GLN A 171 -1.91 -10.32 4.93
C GLN A 171 -3.22 -10.54 5.66
N GLN A 172 -3.20 -10.52 7.01
CA GLN A 172 -4.42 -10.65 7.79
C GLN A 172 -5.37 -9.47 7.58
N ARG A 173 -4.85 -8.23 7.59
CA ARG A 173 -5.67 -7.02 7.31
C ARG A 173 -6.31 -7.08 5.92
N ASN A 174 -5.59 -7.53 4.90
CA ASN A 174 -6.15 -7.68 3.54
C ASN A 174 -7.29 -8.69 3.53
N ARG A 175 -7.09 -9.89 4.11
CA ARG A 175 -8.15 -10.91 4.20
C ARG A 175 -9.39 -10.42 4.96
N ASP A 176 -9.18 -9.66 6.03
CA ASP A 176 -10.30 -9.14 6.83
C ASP A 176 -11.10 -8.08 6.07
N PHE A 177 -10.42 -7.22 5.30
CA PHE A 177 -11.05 -6.25 4.43
C PHE A 177 -11.84 -6.93 3.31
N ASP A 178 -11.24 -7.87 2.58
CA ASP A 178 -11.91 -8.64 1.52
C ASP A 178 -13.15 -9.37 2.05
N ARG A 179 -13.04 -10.00 3.23
CA ARG A 179 -14.16 -10.72 3.84
C ARG A 179 -15.34 -9.79 4.13
N VAL A 180 -15.10 -8.56 4.56
CA VAL A 180 -16.15 -7.57 4.83
C VAL A 180 -16.75 -7.05 3.52
N GLU A 181 -15.92 -6.67 2.57
CA GLU A 181 -16.35 -6.06 1.31
C GLU A 181 -17.06 -7.04 0.37
N MET A 182 -16.58 -8.29 0.32
CA MET A 182 -17.11 -9.34 -0.57
C MET A 182 -18.13 -10.27 0.10
N GLY A 183 -18.24 -10.22 1.44
CA GLY A 183 -19.22 -11.01 2.18
C GLY A 183 -20.65 -10.52 1.95
N ASP A 184 -21.63 -11.30 2.44
CA ASP A 184 -23.05 -10.97 2.31
C ASP A 184 -23.36 -9.56 2.84
N GLY A 185 -23.94 -8.72 1.99
CA GLY A 185 -24.23 -7.32 2.29
C GLY A 185 -23.04 -6.37 2.17
N GLY A 186 -21.83 -6.86 1.91
CA GLY A 186 -20.64 -6.02 1.71
C GLY A 186 -20.73 -5.16 0.45
N ASN A 187 -19.94 -4.10 0.41
CA ASN A 187 -20.00 -3.12 -0.67
C ASN A 187 -19.75 -3.75 -2.05
N ILE A 188 -18.71 -4.56 -2.20
CA ILE A 188 -18.41 -5.25 -3.48
C ILE A 188 -19.49 -6.26 -3.83
N HIS A 189 -20.00 -7.01 -2.85
CA HIS A 189 -21.12 -7.92 -3.08
C HIS A 189 -22.36 -7.18 -3.64
N GLN A 190 -22.73 -6.03 -3.07
CA GLN A 190 -23.84 -5.22 -3.57
C GLN A 190 -23.60 -4.68 -4.98
N LEU A 191 -22.36 -4.28 -5.30
CA LEU A 191 -21.98 -3.84 -6.64
C LEU A 191 -22.10 -4.97 -7.69
N ILE A 192 -21.71 -6.18 -7.31
CA ILE A 192 -21.88 -7.39 -8.15
C ILE A 192 -23.37 -7.63 -8.42
N LEU A 193 -24.19 -7.65 -7.36
CA LEU A 193 -25.64 -7.86 -7.50
C LEU A 193 -26.29 -6.80 -8.39
N LYS A 194 -25.90 -5.53 -8.24
CA LYS A 194 -26.39 -4.44 -9.07
C LYS A 194 -25.94 -4.59 -10.53
N LEU A 195 -24.73 -5.03 -10.80
CA LEU A 195 -24.22 -5.29 -12.14
C LEU A 195 -25.03 -6.41 -12.80
N VAL A 196 -25.19 -7.55 -12.13
CA VAL A 196 -25.78 -8.78 -12.67
C VAL A 196 -27.29 -8.64 -12.86
N ASN A 197 -28.00 -7.98 -11.93
CA ASN A 197 -29.47 -7.89 -11.94
C ASN A 197 -30.00 -6.58 -12.54
N GLY A 198 -29.17 -5.64 -12.88
CA GLY A 198 -29.57 -4.29 -13.29
C GLY A 198 -29.52 -4.02 -14.79
N GLY A 199 -29.51 -5.08 -15.64
CA GLY A 199 -29.43 -5.00 -17.09
C GLY A 199 -30.76 -5.16 -17.76
#